data_a4bc6f0a17742b151da62c56f3e4f8cf
#
_entry.id   a4bc6f0a17742b151da62c56f3e4f8cf
#
_cell.length_a   1.000
_cell.length_b   1.000
_cell.length_c   1.000
_cell.angle_alpha   90.00
_cell.angle_beta   90.00
_cell.angle_gamma   90.00
#
_symmetry.space_group_name_H-M   'P 1'
#
loop_
_entity.id
_entity.type
_entity.pdbx_description
1 polymer ?
#
loop_
_entity_poly.entity_id
_entity_poly.type
_entity_poly.pdbx_seq_one_letter_code
_entity_poly.pdbx_strand_id
1 'polypeptide(L)'
;DLVSSRGLGDVYKRQIGYSLGTAFPMFFLIYLGKKIRKEFPKGSSLIEFMRKKFRKSLFKLILLMTIFYMFIFLCAEVTAIAVLINYISGTQLWITALIVLLSTLVYTLYGGLRASIFTDNIQMVVIGILLLISLAYISSFTGSEFSFDFIKKKNPQLLSSSYLPSYTAGLTFFIAVAATNLFHQGNWQ
;
A
#
# COMPACT_ATOMS: atom_id res chain seq x y z
N ASP A 1 -20.03 10.34 -18.02
CA ASP A 1 -19.74 11.19 -16.84
C ASP A 1 -19.97 10.53 -15.48
N LEU A 2 -19.91 9.20 -15.43
CA LEU A 2 -19.93 8.43 -14.18
C LEU A 2 -18.66 8.58 -13.34
N VAL A 3 -17.57 9.09 -13.92
CA VAL A 3 -16.28 9.31 -13.23
C VAL A 3 -16.26 10.67 -12.52
N SER A 4 -17.00 11.65 -13.02
CA SER A 4 -17.05 13.01 -12.46
C SER A 4 -17.92 13.13 -11.20
N SER A 5 -18.87 12.22 -10.98
CA SER A 5 -19.79 12.27 -9.83
C SER A 5 -19.31 11.50 -8.60
N ARG A 6 -18.24 10.70 -8.73
CA ARG A 6 -17.58 10.03 -7.60
C ARG A 6 -16.57 11.00 -6.98
N GLY A 7 -17.09 11.97 -6.26
CA GLY A 7 -16.31 13.10 -5.80
C GLY A 7 -15.27 12.78 -4.71
N LEU A 8 -14.43 13.77 -4.46
CA LEU A 8 -13.30 13.80 -3.52
C LEU A 8 -13.58 13.22 -2.11
N GLY A 9 -14.80 13.23 -1.61
CA GLY A 9 -15.14 12.66 -0.30
C GLY A 9 -15.16 11.13 -0.27
N ASP A 10 -15.47 10.52 -1.40
CA ASP A 10 -15.31 9.07 -1.59
C ASP A 10 -13.81 8.71 -1.50
N VAL A 11 -12.95 9.56 -2.07
CA VAL A 11 -11.50 9.43 -1.99
C VAL A 11 -11.01 9.58 -0.54
N TYR A 12 -11.53 10.54 0.22
CA TYR A 12 -11.11 10.79 1.61
C TYR A 12 -11.43 9.62 2.54
N LYS A 13 -12.65 9.09 2.49
CA LYS A 13 -13.04 7.96 3.35
C LYS A 13 -12.34 6.67 2.93
N ARG A 14 -12.08 6.48 1.64
CA ARG A 14 -11.23 5.40 1.13
C ARG A 14 -9.80 5.53 1.64
N GLN A 15 -9.25 6.75 1.63
CA GLN A 15 -7.90 7.03 2.14
C GLN A 15 -7.79 6.72 3.64
N ILE A 16 -8.78 7.12 4.43
CA ILE A 16 -8.83 6.77 5.85
C ILE A 16 -8.93 5.26 6.04
N GLY A 17 -9.82 4.60 5.29
CA GLY A 17 -9.94 3.14 5.29
C GLY A 17 -8.63 2.45 4.92
N TYR A 18 -7.95 2.93 3.89
CA TYR A 18 -6.64 2.44 3.49
C TYR A 18 -5.59 2.61 4.60
N SER A 19 -5.47 3.80 5.17
CA SER A 19 -4.48 4.10 6.23
C SER A 19 -4.72 3.28 7.50
N LEU A 20 -5.96 3.14 7.92
CA LEU A 20 -6.32 2.28 9.05
C LEU A 20 -6.08 0.80 8.71
N GLY A 21 -6.38 0.38 7.48
CA GLY A 21 -6.14 -0.97 7.00
C GLY A 21 -4.66 -1.35 6.94
N THR A 22 -3.77 -0.39 6.69
CA THR A 22 -2.31 -0.64 6.75
C THR A 22 -1.79 -0.72 8.18
N ALA A 23 -2.32 0.09 9.09
CA ALA A 23 -1.89 0.12 10.48
C ALA A 23 -2.42 -1.07 11.31
N PHE A 24 -3.66 -1.49 11.07
CA PHE A 24 -4.32 -2.55 11.84
C PHE A 24 -3.55 -3.87 11.92
N PRO A 25 -3.01 -4.43 10.81
CA PRO A 25 -2.24 -5.66 10.85
C PRO A 25 -0.99 -5.58 11.72
N MET A 26 -0.37 -4.42 11.83
CA MET A 26 0.83 -4.24 12.67
C MET A 26 0.50 -4.49 14.15
N PHE A 27 -0.61 -3.94 14.64
CA PHE A 27 -1.08 -4.21 16.00
C PHE A 27 -1.44 -5.68 16.21
N PHE A 28 -2.09 -6.29 15.22
CA PHE A 28 -2.46 -7.69 15.26
C PHE A 28 -1.23 -8.60 15.26
N LEU A 29 -0.21 -8.28 14.47
CA LEU A 29 1.05 -9.01 14.39
C LEU A 29 1.88 -8.90 15.68
N ILE A 30 1.83 -7.79 16.40
CA ILE A 30 2.48 -7.66 17.71
C ILE A 30 1.94 -8.74 18.68
N TYR A 31 0.65 -8.96 18.68
CA TYR A 31 0.01 -9.97 19.53
C TYR A 31 0.24 -11.40 19.02
N LEU A 32 -0.08 -11.63 17.75
CA LEU A 32 -0.01 -12.94 17.13
C LEU A 32 1.43 -13.42 16.94
N GLY A 33 2.34 -12.50 16.60
CA GLY A 33 3.76 -12.78 16.40
C GLY A 33 4.42 -13.34 17.65
N LYS A 34 4.10 -12.82 18.82
CA LYS A 34 4.58 -13.39 20.11
C LYS A 34 4.13 -14.84 20.31
N LYS A 35 2.88 -15.14 19.94
CA LYS A 35 2.32 -16.51 20.08
C LYS A 35 2.96 -17.46 19.07
N ILE A 36 3.07 -17.04 17.82
CA ILE A 36 3.71 -17.83 16.76
C ILE A 36 5.19 -18.08 17.06
N ARG A 37 5.91 -17.09 17.59
CA ARG A 37 7.31 -17.23 17.95
C ARG A 37 7.55 -18.18 19.10
N LYS A 38 6.59 -18.32 20.02
CA LYS A 38 6.64 -19.37 21.07
C LYS A 38 6.47 -20.77 20.48
N GLU A 39 5.56 -20.96 19.54
CA GLU A 39 5.34 -22.24 18.86
C GLU A 39 6.44 -22.55 17.84
N PHE A 40 7.08 -21.50 17.30
CA PHE A 40 8.02 -21.58 16.19
C PHE A 40 9.27 -20.70 16.40
N PRO A 41 10.12 -21.01 17.39
CA PRO A 41 11.27 -20.15 17.75
C PRO A 41 12.32 -20.03 16.66
N LYS A 42 12.43 -21.02 15.77
CA LYS A 42 13.40 -21.07 14.67
C LYS A 42 12.78 -20.75 13.29
N GLY A 43 11.49 -20.44 13.22
CA GLY A 43 10.81 -20.11 11.98
C GLY A 43 11.16 -18.70 11.51
N SER A 44 11.51 -18.56 10.24
CA SER A 44 11.93 -17.28 9.64
C SER A 44 10.90 -16.69 8.67
N SER A 45 9.83 -17.41 8.33
CA SER A 45 8.85 -16.92 7.36
C SER A 45 7.46 -17.52 7.54
N LEU A 46 6.44 -16.78 7.08
CA LEU A 46 5.05 -17.25 7.02
C LEU A 46 4.93 -18.57 6.24
N ILE A 47 5.65 -18.69 5.12
CA ILE A 47 5.62 -19.89 4.27
C ILE A 47 6.14 -21.11 5.02
N GLU A 48 7.20 -20.97 5.82
CA GLU A 48 7.72 -22.07 6.63
C GLU A 48 6.71 -22.52 7.70
N PHE A 49 6.07 -21.56 8.37
CA PHE A 49 4.98 -21.85 9.31
C PHE A 49 3.83 -22.60 8.63
N MET A 50 3.36 -22.12 7.47
CA MET A 50 2.28 -22.75 6.69
C MET A 50 2.65 -24.16 6.24
N ARG A 51 3.90 -24.38 5.80
CA ARG A 51 4.41 -25.70 5.38
C ARG A 51 4.36 -26.73 6.51
N LYS A 52 4.61 -26.32 7.76
CA LYS A 52 4.61 -27.23 8.90
C LYS A 52 3.20 -27.45 9.47
N LYS A 53 2.32 -26.45 9.38
CA LYS A 53 0.99 -26.50 10.01
C LYS A 53 -0.07 -27.14 9.11
N PHE A 54 0.05 -27.03 7.80
CA PHE A 54 -1.00 -27.43 6.86
C PHE A 54 -0.60 -28.66 6.00
N ARG A 55 -1.63 -29.39 5.53
CA ARG A 55 -1.44 -30.49 4.57
C ARG A 55 -0.83 -29.97 3.27
N LYS A 56 -0.05 -30.83 2.59
CA LYS A 56 0.66 -30.51 1.33
C LYS A 56 -0.23 -29.83 0.26
N SER A 57 -1.47 -30.29 0.10
CA SER A 57 -2.40 -29.71 -0.90
C SER A 57 -2.80 -28.29 -0.54
N LEU A 58 -3.17 -28.03 0.73
CA LEU A 58 -3.53 -26.69 1.20
C LEU A 58 -2.32 -25.75 1.17
N PHE A 59 -1.15 -26.25 1.54
CA PHE A 59 0.10 -25.49 1.44
C PHE A 59 0.39 -25.04 0.01
N LYS A 60 0.24 -25.93 -1.00
CA LYS A 60 0.44 -25.59 -2.42
C LYS A 60 -0.55 -24.52 -2.88
N LEU A 61 -1.81 -24.62 -2.47
CA LEU A 61 -2.83 -23.61 -2.80
C LEU A 61 -2.47 -22.24 -2.20
N ILE A 62 -2.11 -22.20 -0.92
CA ILE A 62 -1.71 -20.95 -0.24
C ILE A 62 -0.46 -20.36 -0.91
N LEU A 63 0.53 -21.19 -1.24
CA LEU A 63 1.74 -20.76 -1.93
C LEU A 63 1.43 -20.13 -3.29
N LEU A 64 0.58 -20.79 -4.08
CA LEU A 64 0.14 -20.29 -5.39
C LEU A 64 -0.57 -18.93 -5.25
N MET A 65 -1.49 -18.82 -4.29
CA MET A 65 -2.21 -17.58 -4.04
C MET A 65 -1.26 -16.46 -3.57
N THR A 66 -0.29 -16.78 -2.74
CA THR A 66 0.71 -15.80 -2.28
C THR A 66 1.58 -15.31 -3.44
N ILE A 67 2.06 -16.21 -4.31
CA ILE A 67 2.85 -15.83 -5.49
C ILE A 67 2.00 -14.95 -6.43
N PHE A 68 0.77 -15.33 -6.69
CA PHE A 68 -0.14 -14.56 -7.54
C PHE A 68 -0.43 -13.17 -6.97
N TYR A 69 -0.68 -13.10 -5.68
CA TYR A 69 -0.87 -11.83 -4.98
C TYR A 69 0.37 -10.90 -5.09
N MET A 70 1.56 -11.44 -4.82
CA MET A 70 2.82 -10.69 -4.93
C MET A 70 3.08 -10.21 -6.36
N PHE A 71 2.73 -11.02 -7.36
CA PHE A 71 2.84 -10.64 -8.77
C PHE A 71 1.91 -9.47 -9.11
N ILE A 72 0.63 -9.52 -8.69
CA ILE A 72 -0.31 -8.41 -8.90
C ILE A 72 0.19 -7.13 -8.23
N PHE A 73 0.72 -7.24 -7.00
CA PHE A 73 1.26 -6.10 -6.27
C PHE A 73 2.44 -5.46 -7.00
N LEU A 74 3.37 -6.27 -7.48
CA LEU A 74 4.50 -5.81 -8.30
C LEU A 74 4.02 -5.10 -9.57
N CYS A 75 3.04 -5.67 -10.28
CA CYS A 75 2.47 -5.04 -11.47
C CYS A 75 1.85 -3.68 -11.14
N ALA A 76 1.12 -3.56 -10.03
CA ALA A 76 0.50 -2.32 -9.62
C ALA A 76 1.53 -1.23 -9.30
N GLU A 77 2.59 -1.56 -8.57
CA GLU A 77 3.66 -0.62 -8.21
C GLU A 77 4.43 -0.14 -9.45
N VAL A 78 4.85 -1.07 -10.31
CA VAL A 78 5.56 -0.71 -11.56
C VAL A 78 4.69 0.15 -12.46
N THR A 79 3.39 -0.16 -12.56
CA THR A 79 2.45 0.63 -13.34
C THR A 79 2.29 2.04 -12.75
N ALA A 80 2.19 2.18 -11.45
CA ALA A 80 2.07 3.47 -10.79
C ALA A 80 3.29 4.37 -11.08
N ILE A 81 4.50 3.82 -10.97
CA ILE A 81 5.74 4.54 -11.30
C ILE A 81 5.77 4.92 -12.79
N ALA A 82 5.42 3.98 -13.68
CA ALA A 82 5.42 4.21 -15.10
C ALA A 82 4.44 5.32 -15.52
N VAL A 83 3.23 5.33 -14.93
CA VAL A 83 2.23 6.38 -15.17
C VAL A 83 2.73 7.75 -14.67
N LEU A 84 3.35 7.80 -13.50
CA LEU A 84 3.91 9.03 -12.94
C LEU A 84 5.00 9.61 -13.86
N ILE A 85 5.95 8.77 -14.29
CA ILE A 85 7.03 9.21 -15.20
C ILE A 85 6.48 9.60 -16.55
N ASN A 86 5.52 8.87 -17.10
CA ASN A 86 4.85 9.26 -18.34
C ASN A 86 4.18 10.64 -18.22
N TYR A 87 3.50 10.91 -17.12
CA TYR A 87 2.86 12.21 -16.86
C TYR A 87 3.86 13.37 -16.81
N ILE A 88 5.06 13.14 -16.23
CA ILE A 88 6.09 14.18 -16.07
C ILE A 88 6.92 14.38 -17.34
N SER A 89 7.32 13.28 -18.00
CA SER A 89 8.32 13.29 -19.08
C SER A 89 7.78 12.91 -20.46
N GLY A 90 6.54 12.40 -20.54
CA GLY A 90 5.99 11.85 -21.78
C GLY A 90 6.57 10.49 -22.19
N THR A 91 7.45 9.91 -21.37
CA THR A 91 8.11 8.63 -21.68
C THR A 91 7.08 7.49 -21.75
N GLN A 92 7.25 6.59 -22.72
CA GLN A 92 6.34 5.45 -22.90
C GLN A 92 6.34 4.53 -21.65
N LEU A 93 5.17 4.09 -21.24
CA LEU A 93 4.96 3.31 -20.00
C LEU A 93 5.84 2.06 -19.93
N TRP A 94 5.96 1.33 -21.04
CA TRP A 94 6.71 0.07 -21.08
C TRP A 94 8.22 0.28 -20.91
N ILE A 95 8.78 1.41 -21.40
CA ILE A 95 10.20 1.74 -21.24
C ILE A 95 10.52 1.94 -19.75
N THR A 96 9.72 2.76 -19.08
CA THR A 96 9.88 2.99 -17.64
C THR A 96 9.71 1.70 -16.85
N ALA A 97 8.67 0.90 -17.17
CA ALA A 97 8.44 -0.38 -16.52
C ALA A 97 9.63 -1.32 -16.68
N LEU A 98 10.20 -1.41 -17.88
CA LEU A 98 11.36 -2.28 -18.14
C LEU A 98 12.59 -1.82 -17.35
N ILE A 99 12.88 -0.51 -17.34
CA ILE A 99 14.02 0.05 -16.60
C ILE A 99 13.87 -0.24 -15.10
N VAL A 100 12.68 0.00 -14.53
CA VAL A 100 12.42 -0.24 -13.10
C VAL A 100 12.57 -1.72 -12.77
N LEU A 101 11.98 -2.62 -13.57
CA LEU A 101 12.06 -4.06 -13.34
C LEU A 101 13.50 -4.57 -13.44
N LEU A 102 14.26 -4.15 -14.46
CA LEU A 102 15.65 -4.58 -14.63
C LEU A 102 16.55 -4.05 -13.50
N SER A 103 16.38 -2.78 -13.12
CA SER A 103 17.14 -2.20 -12.00
C SER A 103 16.86 -2.95 -10.70
N THR A 104 15.57 -3.20 -10.41
CA THR A 104 15.15 -3.94 -9.22
C THR A 104 15.69 -5.35 -9.22
N LEU A 105 15.64 -6.04 -10.37
CA LEU A 105 16.18 -7.39 -10.51
C LEU A 105 17.69 -7.43 -10.24
N VAL A 106 18.45 -6.50 -10.83
CA VAL A 106 19.90 -6.44 -10.68
C VAL A 106 20.29 -6.24 -9.22
N TYR A 107 19.78 -5.20 -8.55
CA TYR A 107 20.19 -4.96 -7.16
C TYR A 107 19.69 -6.05 -6.20
N THR A 108 18.54 -6.66 -6.48
CA THR A 108 18.02 -7.75 -5.65
C THR A 108 18.83 -9.03 -5.81
N LEU A 109 19.27 -9.37 -7.03
CA LEU A 109 20.12 -10.53 -7.28
C LEU A 109 21.51 -10.39 -6.62
N TYR A 110 22.10 -9.18 -6.66
CA TYR A 110 23.42 -8.94 -6.07
C TYR A 110 23.38 -8.75 -4.55
N GLY A 111 22.41 -8.00 -4.04
CA GLY A 111 22.39 -7.58 -2.64
C GLY A 111 21.40 -8.35 -1.75
N GLY A 112 20.47 -9.10 -2.37
CA GLY A 112 19.48 -9.88 -1.63
C GLY A 112 18.64 -9.02 -0.66
N LEU A 113 18.22 -9.63 0.43
CA LEU A 113 17.40 -8.98 1.46
C LEU A 113 18.07 -7.75 2.10
N ARG A 114 19.41 -7.78 2.25
CA ARG A 114 20.14 -6.66 2.86
C ARG A 114 20.09 -5.40 2.00
N ALA A 115 20.20 -5.54 0.69
CA ALA A 115 20.07 -4.41 -0.23
C ALA A 115 18.64 -3.85 -0.23
N SER A 116 17.64 -4.70 -0.17
CA SER A 116 16.25 -4.26 -0.06
C SER A 116 16.02 -3.43 1.20
N ILE A 117 16.41 -3.94 2.38
CA ILE A 117 16.28 -3.20 3.64
C ILE A 117 17.04 -1.86 3.60
N PHE A 118 18.21 -1.83 2.97
CA PHE A 118 18.99 -0.59 2.86
C PHE A 118 18.28 0.45 1.97
N THR A 119 17.75 0.02 0.82
CA THR A 119 16.97 0.90 -0.08
C THR A 119 15.69 1.39 0.59
N ASP A 120 14.99 0.54 1.33
CA ASP A 120 13.77 0.91 2.07
C ASP A 120 14.06 1.99 3.12
N ASN A 121 15.18 1.89 3.84
CA ASN A 121 15.59 2.92 4.81
C ASN A 121 15.89 4.27 4.13
N ILE A 122 16.56 4.26 2.98
CA ILE A 122 16.81 5.50 2.21
C ILE A 122 15.47 6.09 1.73
N GLN A 123 14.60 5.25 1.18
CA GLN A 123 13.28 5.69 0.73
C GLN A 123 12.46 6.30 1.86
N MET A 124 12.49 5.73 3.04
CA MET A 124 11.78 6.26 4.22
C MET A 124 12.26 7.68 4.56
N VAL A 125 13.57 7.93 4.54
CA VAL A 125 14.15 9.26 4.78
C VAL A 125 13.70 10.25 3.69
N VAL A 126 13.79 9.86 2.41
CA VAL A 126 13.36 10.71 1.27
C VAL A 126 11.88 11.04 1.37
N ILE A 127 11.03 10.04 1.65
CA ILE A 127 9.59 10.25 1.83
C ILE A 127 9.32 11.20 3.01
N GLY A 128 10.04 11.04 4.12
CA GLY A 128 9.93 11.95 5.28
C GLY A 128 10.24 13.40 4.92
N ILE A 129 11.32 13.62 4.17
CA ILE A 129 11.69 14.97 3.69
C ILE A 129 10.62 15.54 2.76
N LEU A 130 10.14 14.74 1.79
CA LEU A 130 9.08 15.17 0.86
C LEU A 130 7.78 15.49 1.59
N LEU A 131 7.42 14.74 2.62
CA LEU A 131 6.25 15.03 3.46
C LEU A 131 6.41 16.37 4.21
N LEU A 132 7.58 16.62 4.78
CA LEU A 132 7.86 17.91 5.47
C LEU A 132 7.79 19.09 4.50
N ILE A 133 8.37 18.95 3.31
CA ILE A 133 8.29 19.98 2.25
C ILE A 133 6.83 20.21 1.84
N SER A 134 6.07 19.13 1.64
CA SER A 134 4.65 19.23 1.27
C SER A 134 3.82 19.90 2.36
N LEU A 135 4.05 19.58 3.63
CA LEU A 135 3.39 20.23 4.75
C LEU A 135 3.74 21.71 4.86
N ALA A 136 5.02 22.06 4.69
CA ALA A 136 5.48 23.44 4.68
C ALA A 136 4.85 24.23 3.52
N TYR A 137 4.79 23.61 2.33
CA TYR A 137 4.15 24.20 1.15
C TYR A 137 2.65 24.44 1.40
N ILE A 138 1.92 23.43 1.86
CA ILE A 138 0.48 23.55 2.18
C ILE A 138 0.25 24.62 3.24
N SER A 139 1.06 24.69 4.31
CA SER A 139 0.93 25.70 5.36
C SER A 139 1.16 27.12 4.85
N SER A 140 1.99 27.30 3.82
CA SER A 140 2.24 28.60 3.19
C SER A 140 1.07 29.07 2.30
N PHE A 141 0.26 28.14 1.80
CA PHE A 141 -0.89 28.43 0.92
C PHE A 141 -2.24 28.50 1.64
N THR A 142 -2.29 28.43 2.97
CA THR A 142 -3.54 28.46 3.75
C THR A 142 -4.27 29.84 3.79
N GLY A 143 -4.06 30.66 2.78
CA GLY A 143 -4.85 31.85 2.52
C GLY A 143 -5.85 31.62 1.37
N SER A 144 -7.09 31.36 1.68
CA SER A 144 -8.30 31.51 0.84
C SER A 144 -8.67 30.44 -0.21
N GLU A 145 -7.77 29.69 -0.82
CA GLU A 145 -8.16 28.78 -1.90
C GLU A 145 -8.42 27.32 -1.47
N PHE A 146 -7.91 26.92 -0.31
CA PHE A 146 -8.14 25.61 0.30
C PHE A 146 -9.24 25.64 1.37
N SER A 147 -10.22 26.52 1.23
CA SER A 147 -11.28 26.61 2.22
C SER A 147 -12.26 25.45 2.05
N PHE A 148 -12.75 24.92 3.16
CA PHE A 148 -13.87 23.97 3.21
C PHE A 148 -15.07 24.45 2.39
N ASP A 149 -15.20 25.76 2.17
CA ASP A 149 -16.25 26.39 1.39
C ASP A 149 -16.15 26.06 -0.11
N PHE A 150 -14.95 25.89 -0.66
CA PHE A 150 -14.78 25.42 -2.04
C PHE A 150 -15.31 23.99 -2.23
N ILE A 151 -14.98 23.10 -1.29
CA ILE A 151 -15.47 21.72 -1.30
C ILE A 151 -16.98 21.69 -1.10
N LYS A 152 -17.49 22.46 -0.14
CA LYS A 152 -18.93 22.60 0.16
C LYS A 152 -19.73 23.13 -1.02
N LYS A 153 -19.16 24.05 -1.78
CA LYS A 153 -19.81 24.68 -2.95
C LYS A 153 -19.80 23.75 -4.17
N LYS A 154 -18.73 22.96 -4.36
CA LYS A 154 -18.57 22.10 -5.55
C LYS A 154 -19.21 20.73 -5.37
N ASN A 155 -19.23 20.17 -4.16
CA ASN A 155 -19.82 18.87 -3.87
C ASN A 155 -20.25 18.76 -2.39
N PRO A 156 -21.42 19.31 -2.02
CA PRO A 156 -21.89 19.33 -0.62
C PRO A 156 -22.11 17.92 -0.04
N GLN A 157 -22.38 16.92 -0.89
CA GLN A 157 -22.57 15.53 -0.47
C GLN A 157 -21.32 14.89 0.13
N LEU A 158 -20.13 15.43 -0.17
CA LEU A 158 -18.87 14.92 0.32
C LEU A 158 -18.63 15.18 1.82
N LEU A 159 -19.22 16.27 2.30
CA LEU A 159 -19.18 16.68 3.71
C LEU A 159 -20.36 16.09 4.50
N SER A 160 -21.32 15.48 3.81
CA SER A 160 -22.47 14.84 4.45
C SER A 160 -22.03 13.58 5.20
N SER A 161 -22.28 13.56 6.51
CA SER A 161 -22.10 12.35 7.32
C SER A 161 -23.09 11.24 6.96
N SER A 162 -24.14 11.55 6.19
CA SER A 162 -25.20 10.62 5.82
C SER A 162 -24.94 9.89 4.50
N TYR A 163 -23.84 10.16 3.80
CA TYR A 163 -23.57 9.52 2.50
C TYR A 163 -23.00 8.11 2.69
N LEU A 164 -23.91 7.14 2.76
CA LEU A 164 -23.61 5.72 3.00
C LEU A 164 -22.59 5.10 2.03
N PRO A 165 -22.60 5.38 0.70
CA PRO A 165 -21.64 4.76 -0.23
C PRO A 165 -20.18 5.04 0.09
N SER A 166 -19.86 6.19 0.69
CA SER A 166 -18.47 6.49 1.04
C SER A 166 -17.99 5.77 2.30
N TYR A 167 -18.88 5.41 3.22
CA TYR A 167 -18.55 4.55 4.36
C TYR A 167 -18.33 3.10 3.94
N THR A 168 -19.19 2.57 3.06
CA THR A 168 -19.01 1.22 2.52
C THR A 168 -17.69 1.11 1.74
N ALA A 169 -17.35 2.13 0.94
CA ALA A 169 -16.08 2.20 0.24
C ALA A 169 -14.90 2.22 1.22
N GLY A 170 -14.94 3.07 2.25
CA GLY A 170 -13.90 3.14 3.30
C GLY A 170 -13.73 1.81 4.04
N LEU A 171 -14.82 1.17 4.42
CA LEU A 171 -14.81 -0.13 5.09
C LEU A 171 -14.28 -1.24 4.18
N THR A 172 -14.66 -1.24 2.91
CA THR A 172 -14.14 -2.21 1.92
C THR A 172 -12.64 -2.06 1.76
N PHE A 173 -12.12 -0.83 1.64
CA PHE A 173 -10.69 -0.58 1.59
C PHE A 173 -9.98 -1.00 2.87
N PHE A 174 -10.55 -0.70 4.04
CA PHE A 174 -10.00 -1.14 5.32
C PHE A 174 -9.85 -2.66 5.39
N ILE A 175 -10.91 -3.41 5.08
CA ILE A 175 -10.89 -4.87 5.14
C ILE A 175 -9.93 -5.45 4.10
N ALA A 176 -10.00 -4.96 2.86
CA ALA A 176 -9.14 -5.43 1.77
C ALA A 176 -7.66 -5.21 2.08
N VAL A 177 -7.29 -4.01 2.52
CA VAL A 177 -5.90 -3.66 2.83
C VAL A 177 -5.41 -4.35 4.09
N ALA A 178 -6.23 -4.48 5.14
CA ALA A 178 -5.88 -5.22 6.34
C ALA A 178 -5.64 -6.70 6.03
N ALA A 179 -6.50 -7.32 5.23
CA ALA A 179 -6.34 -8.70 4.81
C ALA A 179 -5.07 -8.90 3.97
N THR A 180 -4.82 -8.04 2.97
CA THR A 180 -3.62 -8.14 2.13
C THR A 180 -2.34 -7.98 2.93
N ASN A 181 -2.28 -7.03 3.86
CA ASN A 181 -1.10 -6.83 4.72
C ASN A 181 -0.86 -7.99 5.69
N LEU A 182 -1.91 -8.66 6.19
CA LEU A 182 -1.74 -9.86 7.01
C LEU A 182 -1.12 -11.02 6.23
N PHE A 183 -1.37 -11.11 4.92
CA PHE A 183 -0.80 -12.14 4.05
C PHE A 183 0.49 -11.70 3.36
N HIS A 184 0.91 -10.45 3.53
CA HIS A 184 2.14 -9.95 2.94
C HIS A 184 3.36 -10.60 3.59
N GLN A 185 4.16 -11.30 2.78
CA GLN A 185 5.31 -12.09 3.24
C GLN A 185 6.31 -11.25 4.05
N GLY A 186 6.56 -10.00 3.64
CA GLY A 186 7.51 -9.10 4.31
C GLY A 186 7.15 -8.77 5.76
N ASN A 187 5.88 -8.77 6.11
CA ASN A 187 5.43 -8.46 7.47
C ASN A 187 5.69 -9.61 8.47
N TRP A 188 6.10 -10.78 7.98
CA TRP A 188 6.37 -11.97 8.79
C TRP A 188 7.87 -12.29 8.93
N GLN A 189 8.74 -11.48 8.35
CA GLN A 189 10.20 -11.56 8.46
C GLN A 189 10.72 -10.65 9.56
#